data_4b04188775fdc10d6f6817456922225d
#
_entry.id   4b04188775fdc10d6f6817456922225d
#
_cell.length_a   1.000
_cell.length_b   1.000
_cell.length_c   1.000
_cell.angle_alpha   90.00
_cell.angle_beta   90.00
_cell.angle_gamma   90.00
#
_symmetry.space_group_name_H-M   'P 1'
#
loop_
_entity.id
_entity.type
_entity.pdbx_description
1 polymer ?
#
loop_
_entity_poly.entity_id
_entity_poly.type
_entity_poly.pdbx_seq_one_letter_code
_entity_poly.pdbx_strand_id
1 'polypeptide(L)'
;SVQNVPSYRKAKSAVVRVDGIGEVRGDVAWGGNWFFLVEEPRWELELSQVDELTDVTWRIRQAANSQGFPEVDHVELFGPAKSAGADSRNFVLCPGKAYDRSPCGTGTSAKLACLHADGKLRPGQVWRQESITGSVFEGTVEERSGNMIPTIKETAYVNSEARLLLDPAVPLCWGNRA
;
A
#
# COMPACT_ATOMS: atom_id res chain seq x y z
N SER A 1 -6.51 -16.20 -1.83
CA SER A 1 -7.22 -14.97 -1.41
C SER A 1 -7.19 -14.83 0.09
N VAL A 2 -7.08 -13.62 0.57
CA VAL A 2 -7.06 -13.27 1.99
C VAL A 2 -8.19 -12.28 2.26
N GLN A 3 -9.07 -12.59 3.22
CA GLN A 3 -10.00 -11.62 3.78
C GLN A 3 -9.22 -10.79 4.80
N ASN A 4 -9.21 -9.47 4.60
CA ASN A 4 -8.46 -8.55 5.45
C ASN A 4 -9.33 -8.00 6.59
N VAL A 5 -8.73 -7.18 7.45
CA VAL A 5 -9.42 -6.47 8.56
C VAL A 5 -10.43 -5.46 8.03
N PRO A 6 -11.42 -5.07 8.84
CA PRO A 6 -12.28 -3.94 8.51
C PRO A 6 -11.44 -2.72 8.15
N SER A 7 -11.71 -2.14 6.97
CA SER A 7 -10.94 -1.03 6.44
C SER A 7 -11.80 0.20 6.26
N TYR A 8 -11.22 1.40 6.46
CA TYR A 8 -11.97 2.65 6.43
C TYR A 8 -11.09 3.86 6.14
N ARG A 9 -11.71 4.92 5.63
CA ARG A 9 -11.08 6.24 5.47
C ARG A 9 -11.26 7.07 6.74
N LYS A 10 -10.15 7.58 7.31
CA LYS A 10 -10.13 8.50 8.45
C LYS A 10 -10.30 9.96 8.02
N ALA A 11 -9.58 10.37 6.97
CA ALA A 11 -9.67 11.73 6.45
C ALA A 11 -9.68 11.72 4.92
N LYS A 12 -10.54 12.54 4.33
CA LYS A 12 -10.64 12.73 2.89
C LYS A 12 -9.90 13.99 2.47
N SER A 13 -9.11 13.89 1.41
CA SER A 13 -8.43 15.02 0.77
C SER A 13 -7.61 15.87 1.76
N ALA A 14 -6.96 15.21 2.72
CA ALA A 14 -6.01 15.87 3.62
C ALA A 14 -4.87 16.51 2.83
N VAL A 15 -4.45 17.71 3.23
CA VAL A 15 -3.36 18.43 2.58
C VAL A 15 -2.17 18.51 3.52
N VAL A 16 -1.00 18.14 3.02
CA VAL A 16 0.28 18.28 3.73
C VAL A 16 1.24 19.11 2.88
N ARG A 17 2.06 19.95 3.53
CA ARG A 17 3.12 20.72 2.88
C ARG A 17 4.43 19.98 2.98
N VAL A 18 5.02 19.72 1.83
CA VAL A 18 6.30 19.01 1.71
C VAL A 18 7.35 19.96 1.15
N ASP A 19 8.44 20.15 1.89
CA ASP A 19 9.50 21.06 1.49
C ASP A 19 10.06 20.71 0.10
N GLY A 20 10.14 21.73 -0.77
CA GLY A 20 10.62 21.58 -2.15
C GLY A 20 9.70 20.79 -3.10
N ILE A 21 8.53 20.32 -2.61
CA ILE A 21 7.49 19.66 -3.43
C ILE A 21 6.22 20.52 -3.47
N GLY A 22 5.91 21.22 -2.36
CA GLY A 22 4.70 22.00 -2.21
C GLY A 22 3.58 21.21 -1.52
N GLU A 23 2.33 21.58 -1.81
CA GLU A 23 1.17 20.91 -1.25
C GLU A 23 0.93 19.56 -1.94
N VAL A 24 0.72 18.53 -1.13
CA VAL A 24 0.33 17.18 -1.56
C VAL A 24 -1.01 16.86 -0.91
N ARG A 25 -1.96 16.41 -1.71
CA ARG A 25 -3.30 16.04 -1.28
C ARG A 25 -3.46 14.52 -1.32
N GLY A 26 -4.04 13.96 -0.25
CA GLY A 26 -4.29 12.52 -0.17
C GLY A 26 -5.38 12.18 0.83
N ASP A 27 -5.82 10.94 0.81
CA ASP A 27 -6.71 10.37 1.82
C ASP A 27 -5.89 9.67 2.91
N VAL A 28 -6.31 9.80 4.17
CA VAL A 28 -5.76 9.00 5.26
C VAL A 28 -6.69 7.84 5.51
N ALA A 29 -6.20 6.60 5.38
CA ALA A 29 -7.03 5.41 5.47
C ALA A 29 -6.32 4.26 6.18
N TRP A 30 -7.12 3.38 6.79
CA TRP A 30 -6.73 2.14 7.44
C TRP A 30 -7.11 0.94 6.59
N GLY A 31 -6.15 0.06 6.34
CA GLY A 31 -6.34 -1.21 5.63
C GLY A 31 -5.58 -2.37 6.28
N GLY A 32 -5.27 -2.26 7.59
CA GLY A 32 -4.36 -3.12 8.34
C GLY A 32 -3.05 -2.42 8.69
N ASN A 33 -2.75 -1.33 7.99
CA ASN A 33 -1.74 -0.32 8.26
C ASN A 33 -2.33 1.06 7.96
N TRP A 34 -1.67 2.13 8.40
CA TRP A 34 -2.09 3.49 8.12
C TRP A 34 -1.42 4.03 6.87
N PHE A 35 -2.23 4.45 5.91
CA PHE A 35 -1.80 4.95 4.61
C PHE A 35 -2.13 6.43 4.42
N PHE A 36 -1.22 7.15 3.76
CA PHE A 36 -1.52 8.38 3.05
C PHE A 36 -1.58 8.07 1.56
N LEU A 37 -2.79 8.08 0.98
CA LEU A 37 -3.11 7.67 -0.38
C LEU A 37 -3.18 8.88 -1.29
N VAL A 38 -2.27 8.99 -2.27
CA VAL A 38 -2.10 10.17 -3.13
C VAL A 38 -2.45 9.85 -4.58
N GLU A 39 -3.48 10.47 -5.10
CA GLU A 39 -3.90 10.38 -6.51
C GLU A 39 -3.48 11.65 -7.27
N GLU A 40 -2.20 11.83 -7.51
CA GLU A 40 -1.68 12.96 -8.26
C GLU A 40 -0.79 12.50 -9.43
N PRO A 41 -0.99 13.01 -10.65
CA PRO A 41 -0.23 12.59 -11.84
C PRO A 41 1.16 13.23 -11.93
N ARG A 42 1.68 13.82 -10.85
CA ARG A 42 2.98 14.51 -10.84
C ARG A 42 4.17 13.58 -11.01
N TRP A 43 4.01 12.31 -10.68
CA TRP A 43 5.10 11.34 -10.70
C TRP A 43 4.79 10.18 -11.64
N GLU A 44 5.76 9.86 -12.48
CA GLU A 44 5.69 8.66 -13.32
C GLU A 44 6.04 7.43 -12.48
N LEU A 45 5.13 6.45 -12.41
CA LEU A 45 5.31 5.24 -11.60
C LEU A 45 6.08 4.19 -12.40
N GLU A 46 7.40 4.39 -12.52
CA GLU A 46 8.32 3.53 -13.26
C GLU A 46 9.38 2.92 -12.34
N LEU A 47 9.81 1.69 -12.64
CA LEU A 47 10.92 1.06 -11.90
C LEU A 47 12.23 1.86 -11.99
N SER A 48 12.47 2.56 -13.09
CA SER A 48 13.61 3.45 -13.25
C SER A 48 13.58 4.67 -12.33
N GLN A 49 12.41 5.01 -11.76
CA GLN A 49 12.19 6.16 -10.87
C GLN A 49 12.11 5.74 -9.39
N VAL A 50 12.39 4.48 -9.04
CA VAL A 50 12.18 3.95 -7.67
C VAL A 50 12.90 4.77 -6.61
N ASP A 51 14.12 5.23 -6.87
CA ASP A 51 14.89 6.02 -5.89
C ASP A 51 14.24 7.39 -5.65
N GLU A 52 13.79 8.06 -6.71
CA GLU A 52 13.06 9.33 -6.63
C GLU A 52 11.72 9.16 -5.93
N LEU A 53 10.94 8.15 -6.32
CA LEU A 53 9.64 7.84 -5.72
C LEU A 53 9.79 7.51 -4.23
N THR A 54 10.85 6.79 -3.85
CA THR A 54 11.17 6.47 -2.45
C THR A 54 11.48 7.74 -1.66
N ASP A 55 12.27 8.66 -2.21
CA ASP A 55 12.60 9.92 -1.54
C ASP A 55 11.36 10.83 -1.39
N VAL A 56 10.61 11.00 -2.46
CA VAL A 56 9.38 11.81 -2.47
C VAL A 56 8.37 11.28 -1.45
N THR A 57 8.07 9.98 -1.48
CA THR A 57 7.10 9.37 -0.56
C THR A 57 7.57 9.39 0.88
N TRP A 58 8.88 9.25 1.13
CA TRP A 58 9.45 9.41 2.46
C TRP A 58 9.23 10.83 3.01
N ARG A 59 9.46 11.87 2.19
CA ARG A 59 9.22 13.27 2.56
C ARG A 59 7.74 13.55 2.80
N ILE A 60 6.86 12.98 1.97
CA ILE A 60 5.41 13.06 2.18
C ILE A 60 5.02 12.43 3.51
N ARG A 61 5.55 11.25 3.84
CA ARG A 61 5.29 10.59 5.12
C ARG A 61 5.73 11.46 6.31
N GLN A 62 6.95 12.00 6.27
CA GLN A 62 7.44 12.89 7.32
C GLN A 62 6.55 14.13 7.50
N ALA A 63 6.11 14.73 6.39
CA ALA A 63 5.19 15.85 6.41
C ALA A 63 3.82 15.46 6.99
N ALA A 64 3.26 14.31 6.60
CA ALA A 64 2.00 13.81 7.17
C ALA A 64 2.12 13.58 8.68
N ASN A 65 3.20 12.94 9.15
CA ASN A 65 3.41 12.68 10.56
C ASN A 65 3.54 13.98 11.39
N SER A 66 4.19 15.03 10.86
CA SER A 66 4.36 16.31 11.57
C SER A 66 3.13 17.22 11.48
N GLN A 67 2.20 16.98 10.55
CA GLN A 67 1.06 17.86 10.25
C GLN A 67 -0.30 17.22 10.59
N GLY A 68 -0.35 16.37 11.61
CA GLY A 68 -1.60 15.89 12.21
C GLY A 68 -1.96 14.44 11.95
N PHE A 69 -1.10 13.69 11.24
CA PHE A 69 -1.31 12.26 10.97
C PHE A 69 -0.11 11.41 11.43
N PRO A 70 0.22 11.41 12.74
CA PRO A 70 1.41 10.72 13.26
C PRO A 70 1.35 9.20 13.11
N GLU A 71 0.17 8.63 12.95
CA GLU A 71 -0.04 7.21 12.73
C GLU A 71 0.32 6.72 11.33
N VAL A 72 0.42 7.60 10.33
CA VAL A 72 0.74 7.21 8.95
C VAL A 72 2.11 6.57 8.89
N ASP A 73 2.15 5.30 8.50
CA ASP A 73 3.35 4.48 8.39
C ASP A 73 3.71 4.12 6.94
N HIS A 74 2.73 4.22 6.02
CA HIS A 74 2.88 4.02 4.58
C HIS A 74 2.44 5.23 3.78
N VAL A 75 3.04 5.41 2.59
CA VAL A 75 2.56 6.36 1.57
C VAL A 75 2.39 5.60 0.26
N GLU A 76 1.28 5.82 -0.40
CA GLU A 76 0.97 5.15 -1.66
C GLU A 76 0.61 6.19 -2.72
N LEU A 77 1.34 6.17 -3.83
CA LEU A 77 1.08 7.00 -5.01
C LEU A 77 0.30 6.17 -6.03
N PHE A 78 -0.69 6.78 -6.66
CA PHE A 78 -1.49 6.16 -7.71
C PHE A 78 -1.35 6.89 -9.04
N GLY A 79 -1.39 6.12 -10.11
CA GLY A 79 -1.36 6.59 -11.48
C GLY A 79 -2.13 5.68 -12.44
N PRO A 80 -2.12 6.02 -13.73
CA PRO A 80 -2.75 5.18 -14.76
C PRO A 80 -2.12 3.79 -14.81
N ALA A 81 -2.97 2.77 -14.96
CA ALA A 81 -2.50 1.40 -15.18
C ALA A 81 -1.79 1.28 -16.53
N LYS A 82 -0.80 0.38 -16.60
CA LYS A 82 -0.10 0.02 -17.83
C LYS A 82 -0.54 -1.33 -18.38
N SER A 83 -0.88 -2.26 -17.48
CA SER A 83 -1.39 -3.58 -17.84
C SER A 83 -2.82 -3.48 -18.32
N ALA A 84 -3.15 -4.17 -19.41
CA ALA A 84 -4.50 -4.27 -19.89
C ALA A 84 -5.41 -4.91 -18.83
N GLY A 85 -6.53 -4.22 -18.52
CA GLY A 85 -7.52 -4.70 -17.54
C GLY A 85 -7.18 -4.39 -16.08
N ALA A 86 -6.09 -3.70 -15.77
CA ALA A 86 -5.89 -3.09 -14.47
C ALA A 86 -6.58 -1.72 -14.39
N ASP A 87 -7.06 -1.36 -13.19
CA ASP A 87 -7.81 -0.13 -12.96
C ASP A 87 -6.90 1.02 -12.54
N SER A 88 -5.78 0.73 -11.88
CA SER A 88 -4.81 1.71 -11.39
C SER A 88 -3.45 1.04 -11.21
N ARG A 89 -2.38 1.84 -11.25
CA ARG A 89 -1.01 1.46 -10.89
C ARG A 89 -0.59 2.18 -9.62
N ASN A 90 0.24 1.56 -8.80
CA ASN A 90 0.74 2.18 -7.58
C ASN A 90 2.26 2.03 -7.38
N PHE A 91 2.77 2.92 -6.51
CA PHE A 91 4.04 2.79 -5.82
C PHE A 91 3.79 2.92 -4.32
N VAL A 92 4.33 2.01 -3.52
CA VAL A 92 4.08 1.95 -2.07
C VAL A 92 5.37 2.07 -1.30
N LEU A 93 5.48 3.10 -0.46
CA LEU A 93 6.52 3.22 0.55
C LEU A 93 6.09 2.50 1.82
N CYS A 94 6.90 1.54 2.26
CA CYS A 94 6.76 0.81 3.50
C CYS A 94 7.62 1.41 4.64
N PRO A 95 7.40 1.00 5.91
CA PRO A 95 8.31 1.31 7.01
C PRO A 95 9.76 0.91 6.71
N GLY A 96 10.72 1.66 7.27
CA GLY A 96 12.14 1.42 7.01
C GLY A 96 12.65 1.98 5.68
N LYS A 97 11.88 2.82 4.99
CA LYS A 97 12.22 3.42 3.70
C LYS A 97 12.43 2.36 2.60
N ALA A 98 11.69 1.25 2.68
CA ALA A 98 11.61 0.23 1.64
C ALA A 98 10.38 0.48 0.75
N TYR A 99 10.40 0.00 -0.49
CA TYR A 99 9.21 0.00 -1.34
C TYR A 99 8.66 -1.42 -1.52
N ASP A 100 7.35 -1.53 -1.68
CA ASP A 100 6.69 -2.80 -1.99
C ASP A 100 6.79 -3.09 -3.50
N ARG A 101 7.22 -4.30 -3.84
CA ARG A 101 7.24 -4.77 -5.23
C ARG A 101 5.88 -5.28 -5.69
N SER A 102 5.02 -5.63 -4.74
CA SER A 102 3.62 -6.00 -4.98
C SER A 102 2.70 -4.78 -4.94
N PRO A 103 1.41 -4.91 -5.32
CA PRO A 103 0.42 -3.85 -5.12
C PRO A 103 0.12 -3.51 -3.65
N CYS A 104 0.69 -4.20 -2.68
CA CYS A 104 0.42 -4.10 -1.25
C CYS A 104 -1.01 -4.49 -0.86
N GLY A 105 -1.18 -5.59 -0.10
CA GLY A 105 -2.52 -6.08 0.29
C GLY A 105 -3.27 -5.13 1.21
N THR A 106 -2.57 -4.56 2.21
CA THR A 106 -3.14 -3.57 3.15
C THR A 106 -3.37 -2.22 2.48
N GLY A 107 -2.47 -1.78 1.58
CA GLY A 107 -2.64 -0.57 0.78
C GLY A 107 -3.83 -0.66 -0.17
N THR A 108 -3.92 -1.76 -0.92
CA THR A 108 -5.09 -2.03 -1.76
C THR A 108 -6.38 -2.02 -0.93
N SER A 109 -6.38 -2.63 0.28
CA SER A 109 -7.55 -2.61 1.18
C SER A 109 -7.95 -1.20 1.60
N ALA A 110 -6.99 -0.34 1.95
CA ALA A 110 -7.23 1.07 2.26
C ALA A 110 -7.79 1.83 1.05
N LYS A 111 -7.25 1.57 -0.15
CA LYS A 111 -7.75 2.15 -1.41
C LYS A 111 -9.20 1.75 -1.69
N LEU A 112 -9.52 0.45 -1.55
CA LEU A 112 -10.89 -0.05 -1.74
C LEU A 112 -11.87 0.61 -0.77
N ALA A 113 -11.45 0.87 0.48
CA ALA A 113 -12.27 1.58 1.45
C ALA A 113 -12.59 3.01 1.00
N CYS A 114 -11.62 3.72 0.46
CA CYS A 114 -11.81 5.06 -0.09
C CYS A 114 -12.73 5.06 -1.30
N LEU A 115 -12.53 4.12 -2.23
CA LEU A 115 -13.37 3.98 -3.43
C LEU A 115 -14.83 3.64 -3.07
N HIS A 116 -15.01 2.73 -2.10
CA HIS A 116 -16.34 2.37 -1.61
C HIS A 116 -17.04 3.55 -0.93
N ALA A 117 -16.35 4.27 -0.05
CA ALA A 117 -16.85 5.45 0.62
C ALA A 117 -17.24 6.60 -0.35
N ASP A 118 -16.62 6.63 -1.54
CA ASP A 118 -16.94 7.58 -2.62
C ASP A 118 -18.01 7.05 -3.60
N GLY A 119 -18.56 5.86 -3.36
CA GLY A 119 -19.54 5.23 -4.26
C GLY A 119 -18.95 4.78 -5.61
N LYS A 120 -17.63 4.75 -5.73
CA LYS A 120 -16.89 4.35 -6.96
C LYS A 120 -16.69 2.85 -7.06
N LEU A 121 -16.82 2.11 -5.97
CA LEU A 121 -16.72 0.66 -5.90
C LEU A 121 -17.92 0.08 -5.16
N ARG A 122 -18.64 -0.85 -5.79
CA ARG A 122 -19.79 -1.54 -5.18
C ARG A 122 -19.33 -2.85 -4.52
N PRO A 123 -20.06 -3.34 -3.50
CA PRO A 123 -19.83 -4.67 -2.96
C PRO A 123 -19.84 -5.73 -4.07
N GLY A 124 -18.86 -6.64 -4.02
CA GLY A 124 -18.65 -7.70 -5.02
C GLY A 124 -18.03 -7.26 -6.34
N GLN A 125 -17.90 -5.96 -6.61
CA GLN A 125 -17.18 -5.47 -7.79
C GLN A 125 -15.68 -5.68 -7.62
N VAL A 126 -15.01 -6.18 -8.67
CA VAL A 126 -13.55 -6.39 -8.67
C VAL A 126 -12.83 -5.10 -9.06
N TRP A 127 -11.85 -4.72 -8.27
CA TRP A 127 -10.83 -3.71 -8.56
C TRP A 127 -9.50 -4.40 -8.81
N ARG A 128 -8.78 -4.01 -9.85
CA ARG A 128 -7.47 -4.55 -10.21
C ARG A 128 -6.38 -3.51 -10.00
N GLN A 129 -5.57 -3.71 -8.97
CA GLN A 129 -4.45 -2.84 -8.64
C GLN A 129 -3.17 -3.42 -9.21
N GLU A 130 -2.50 -2.64 -10.06
CA GLU A 130 -1.18 -2.96 -10.61
C GLU A 130 -0.08 -2.34 -9.73
N SER A 131 1.02 -3.06 -9.51
CA SER A 131 2.20 -2.55 -8.81
C SER A 131 3.19 -1.87 -9.74
N ILE A 132 4.20 -1.22 -9.14
CA ILE A 132 5.35 -0.65 -9.86
C ILE A 132 6.10 -1.71 -10.70
N THR A 133 6.04 -2.99 -10.32
CA THR A 133 6.69 -4.11 -11.04
C THR A 133 5.79 -4.74 -12.10
N GLY A 134 4.50 -4.34 -12.19
CA GLY A 134 3.52 -4.89 -13.12
C GLY A 134 2.75 -6.11 -12.59
N SER A 135 2.96 -6.55 -11.34
CA SER A 135 2.10 -7.56 -10.72
C SER A 135 0.71 -6.96 -10.41
N VAL A 136 -0.34 -7.77 -10.47
CA VAL A 136 -1.72 -7.31 -10.29
C VAL A 136 -2.40 -8.09 -9.16
N PHE A 137 -3.03 -7.35 -8.23
CA PHE A 137 -3.96 -7.89 -7.25
C PHE A 137 -5.40 -7.63 -7.67
N GLU A 138 -6.28 -8.57 -7.39
CA GLU A 138 -7.73 -8.36 -7.49
C GLU A 138 -8.29 -8.12 -6.08
N GLY A 139 -9.03 -7.03 -5.91
CA GLY A 139 -9.67 -6.69 -4.65
C GLY A 139 -11.19 -6.58 -4.80
N THR A 140 -11.92 -7.06 -3.82
CA THR A 140 -13.37 -6.88 -3.68
C THR A 140 -13.70 -6.39 -2.28
N VAL A 141 -14.89 -5.83 -2.11
CA VAL A 141 -15.40 -5.39 -0.81
C VAL A 141 -16.72 -6.05 -0.50
N GLU A 142 -16.95 -6.29 0.78
CA GLU A 142 -18.21 -6.75 1.34
C GLU A 142 -18.60 -5.86 2.53
N GLU A 143 -19.87 -5.50 2.64
CA GLU A 143 -20.39 -4.86 3.84
C GLU A 143 -20.89 -5.91 4.83
N ARG A 144 -20.34 -5.90 6.05
CA ARG A 144 -20.74 -6.82 7.11
C ARG A 144 -20.86 -6.09 8.44
N SER A 145 -22.07 -6.07 9.00
CA SER A 145 -22.37 -5.41 10.29
C SER A 145 -21.90 -3.95 10.35
N GLY A 146 -22.08 -3.20 9.25
CA GLY A 146 -21.67 -1.80 9.15
C GLY A 146 -20.17 -1.56 8.91
N ASN A 147 -19.40 -2.62 8.72
CA ASN A 147 -17.98 -2.54 8.37
C ASN A 147 -17.75 -2.93 6.92
N MET A 148 -16.83 -2.25 6.27
CA MET A 148 -16.31 -2.63 4.96
C MET A 148 -15.16 -3.62 5.12
N ILE A 149 -15.32 -4.82 4.58
CA ILE A 149 -14.36 -5.92 4.66
C ILE A 149 -13.80 -6.18 3.26
N PRO A 150 -12.50 -5.91 3.02
CA PRO A 150 -11.88 -6.20 1.75
C PRO A 150 -11.41 -7.66 1.68
N THR A 151 -11.46 -8.23 0.49
CA THR A 151 -10.82 -9.50 0.14
C THR A 151 -9.84 -9.26 -0.98
N ILE A 152 -8.58 -9.63 -0.77
CA ILE A 152 -7.50 -9.48 -1.75
C ILE A 152 -7.13 -10.85 -2.30
N LYS A 153 -7.07 -10.96 -3.62
CA LYS A 153 -6.59 -12.13 -4.35
C LYS A 153 -5.26 -11.80 -5.01
N GLU A 154 -4.28 -12.61 -4.75
CA GLU A 154 -2.91 -12.49 -5.26
C GLU A 154 -2.40 -13.82 -5.78
N THR A 155 -1.29 -13.80 -6.52
CA THR A 155 -0.57 -14.99 -6.97
C THR A 155 0.84 -14.97 -6.40
N ALA A 156 1.23 -16.08 -5.79
CA ALA A 156 2.59 -16.30 -5.29
C ALA A 156 3.24 -17.45 -6.07
N TYR A 157 4.55 -17.33 -6.29
CA TYR A 157 5.34 -18.33 -7.00
C TYR A 157 6.44 -18.85 -6.09
N VAL A 158 6.69 -20.18 -6.09
CA VAL A 158 7.87 -20.77 -5.47
C VAL A 158 9.07 -20.44 -6.34
N ASN A 159 10.01 -19.66 -5.80
CA ASN A 159 11.19 -19.19 -6.53
C ASN A 159 12.51 -19.76 -6.00
N SER A 160 12.49 -20.46 -4.87
CA SER A 160 13.65 -21.12 -4.29
C SER A 160 13.28 -22.21 -3.31
N GLU A 161 14.19 -23.17 -3.15
CA GLU A 161 14.23 -24.14 -2.06
C GLU A 161 15.57 -23.99 -1.33
N ALA A 162 15.58 -23.98 0.00
CA ALA A 162 16.80 -23.85 0.79
C ALA A 162 16.87 -24.90 1.91
N ARG A 163 18.07 -25.43 2.15
CA ARG A 163 18.38 -26.29 3.29
C ARG A 163 19.16 -25.48 4.32
N LEU A 164 18.60 -25.34 5.52
CA LEU A 164 19.29 -24.72 6.66
C LEU A 164 20.07 -25.77 7.42
N LEU A 165 21.36 -25.51 7.68
CA LEU A 165 22.20 -26.32 8.55
C LEU A 165 22.25 -25.61 9.91
N LEU A 166 21.65 -26.25 10.92
CA LEU A 166 21.64 -25.76 12.30
C LEU A 166 22.69 -26.56 13.10
N ASP A 167 23.82 -25.92 13.42
CA ASP A 167 24.84 -26.49 14.28
C ASP A 167 24.62 -26.00 15.72
N PRO A 168 24.29 -26.91 16.67
CA PRO A 168 24.07 -26.53 18.07
C PRO A 168 25.27 -25.87 18.74
N ALA A 169 26.49 -26.06 18.21
CA ALA A 169 27.71 -25.46 18.72
C ALA A 169 27.82 -23.96 18.35
N VAL A 170 27.05 -23.51 17.37
CA VAL A 170 27.04 -22.11 16.97
C VAL A 170 26.14 -21.30 17.91
N PRO A 171 26.67 -20.26 18.61
CA PRO A 171 25.83 -19.38 19.40
C PRO A 171 24.68 -18.81 18.56
N LEU A 172 23.49 -18.76 19.14
CA LEU A 172 22.28 -18.24 18.48
C LEU A 172 21.77 -19.07 17.28
N CYS A 173 22.22 -20.29 17.07
CA CYS A 173 21.71 -21.14 15.98
C CYS A 173 20.19 -21.35 16.05
N TRP A 174 19.59 -21.24 17.23
CA TRP A 174 18.16 -21.33 17.51
C TRP A 174 17.48 -19.95 17.66
N GLY A 175 18.18 -18.87 17.30
CA GLY A 175 17.74 -17.48 17.49
C GLY A 175 17.97 -16.97 18.92
N ASN A 176 17.53 -15.74 19.17
CA ASN A 176 17.54 -15.16 20.50
C ASN A 176 16.51 -15.87 21.38
N ARG A 177 16.97 -16.53 22.44
CA ARG A 177 16.08 -16.99 23.52
C ARG A 177 16.00 -15.83 24.52
N ALA A 178 14.80 -15.18 24.56
CA ALA A 178 14.49 -14.23 25.62
C ALA A 178 14.35 -14.96 26.96
#